data_5519ce6e45f9788ce33f82164f1c55e8
#
_entry.id   5519ce6e45f9788ce33f82164f1c55e8
#
_cell.length_a   1.000
_cell.length_b   1.000
_cell.length_c   1.000
_cell.angle_alpha   90.00
_cell.angle_beta   90.00
_cell.angle_gamma   90.00
#
_symmetry.space_group_name_H-M   'P 1'
#
loop_
_entity.id
_entity.type
_entity.pdbx_description
1 polymer ?
#
loop_
_entity_poly.entity_id
_entity_poly.type
_entity_poly.pdbx_seq_one_letter_code
_entity_poly.pdbx_strand_id
1 'polypeptide(L)'
;MALTINTNISSIIAQRSLNSATTNLNTSLERMSTGYKINHAKDNAAGYSIANMWETQLGSLDVAADNAATGSDMLTSAEQSYSLLSDHLQRIRDLTEQAANGTYASASLKSIQSEISARLDEITRVASNAEFNGIKLMSFDGTNGNITGMNEKGIDLQVGLYGDGDSIINLDIDLFKSATISGLFTNMTKANGNGVTLQQMLEQANNKQAVDLKTTDEEQKIVNNKIFAAACSGLIYDSATDSYTLASGVEDSYGAKEMLSFLDSAIDDISSRVTRIGAAQNRVESAITAIDVQSQNLTSSLSTLRDTDVAEESSNYIQSQILQQASATLLATANQTPSIALNLV
;
A
#
# COMPACT_ATOMS: atom_id res chain seq x y z
N MET A 1 19.74 7.34 76.55
CA MET A 1 20.82 7.42 75.54
C MET A 1 21.88 8.33 76.12
N ALA A 2 23.15 7.91 76.11
CA ALA A 2 24.25 8.78 76.63
C ALA A 2 24.33 10.00 75.68
N LEU A 3 24.34 11.20 76.28
CA LEU A 3 24.55 12.45 75.53
C LEU A 3 26.05 12.52 75.17
N THR A 4 26.33 12.29 73.85
CA THR A 4 27.69 12.45 73.29
C THR A 4 27.79 13.77 72.58
N ILE A 5 28.78 14.59 72.89
CA ILE A 5 28.98 15.95 72.30
C ILE A 5 29.61 15.87 70.91
N ASN A 6 30.49 14.85 70.70
CA ASN A 6 31.23 14.76 69.43
C ASN A 6 30.45 14.03 68.28
N THR A 7 29.42 13.25 68.63
CA THR A 7 28.64 12.50 67.60
C THR A 7 27.15 12.62 67.91
N ASN A 8 26.43 13.38 67.11
CA ASN A 8 24.98 13.53 67.22
C ASN A 8 24.26 12.57 66.29
N ILE A 9 24.03 11.30 66.81
CA ILE A 9 23.36 10.22 66.03
C ILE A 9 21.95 10.62 65.62
N SER A 10 21.22 11.37 66.49
CA SER A 10 19.87 11.82 66.18
C SER A 10 19.83 12.80 64.98
N SER A 11 20.81 13.70 64.89
CA SER A 11 20.97 14.61 63.75
C SER A 11 21.29 13.83 62.46
N ILE A 12 22.19 12.83 62.52
CA ILE A 12 22.53 11.97 61.35
C ILE A 12 21.32 11.20 60.86
N ILE A 13 20.51 10.64 61.77
CA ILE A 13 19.27 9.95 61.40
C ILE A 13 18.26 10.91 60.75
N ALA A 14 18.07 12.09 61.37
CA ALA A 14 17.17 13.12 60.82
C ALA A 14 17.62 13.61 59.41
N GLN A 15 18.92 13.81 59.23
CA GLN A 15 19.49 14.18 57.93
C GLN A 15 19.32 13.09 56.88
N ARG A 16 19.49 11.81 57.26
CA ARG A 16 19.22 10.68 56.33
C ARG A 16 17.74 10.65 55.93
N SER A 17 16.84 10.82 56.92
CA SER A 17 15.40 10.86 56.67
C SER A 17 15.00 12.03 55.75
N LEU A 18 15.59 13.23 55.98
CA LEU A 18 15.38 14.38 55.13
C LEU A 18 15.86 14.15 53.68
N ASN A 19 17.07 13.59 53.50
CA ASN A 19 17.58 13.26 52.19
C ASN A 19 16.73 12.23 51.45
N SER A 20 16.27 11.19 52.18
CA SER A 20 15.37 10.18 51.59
C SER A 20 14.02 10.76 51.20
N ALA A 21 13.41 11.57 52.07
CA ALA A 21 12.15 12.25 51.75
C ALA A 21 12.28 13.21 50.55
N THR A 22 13.38 13.95 50.45
CA THR A 22 13.67 14.83 49.33
C THR A 22 13.86 14.05 48.02
N THR A 23 14.55 12.92 48.07
CA THR A 23 14.73 12.05 46.88
C THR A 23 13.40 11.49 46.42
N ASN A 24 12.57 10.98 47.34
CA ASN A 24 11.25 10.44 47.02
C ASN A 24 10.33 11.54 46.43
N LEU A 25 10.34 12.73 47.02
CA LEU A 25 9.59 13.88 46.54
C LEU A 25 9.97 14.25 45.07
N ASN A 26 11.28 14.29 44.78
CA ASN A 26 11.77 14.58 43.43
C ASN A 26 11.38 13.48 42.44
N THR A 27 11.43 12.20 42.84
CA THR A 27 10.99 11.07 42.01
C THR A 27 9.49 11.13 41.73
N SER A 28 8.67 11.40 42.75
CA SER A 28 7.22 11.57 42.54
C SER A 28 6.89 12.76 41.65
N LEU A 29 7.60 13.87 41.80
CA LEU A 29 7.44 15.05 40.95
C LEU A 29 7.84 14.77 39.50
N GLU A 30 8.93 14.03 39.28
CA GLU A 30 9.34 13.60 37.95
C GLU A 30 8.28 12.71 37.29
N ARG A 31 7.77 11.70 38.00
CA ARG A 31 6.73 10.79 37.50
C ARG A 31 5.43 11.50 37.21
N MET A 32 5.00 12.42 38.07
CA MET A 32 3.81 13.25 37.81
C MET A 32 3.98 14.18 36.63
N SER A 33 5.19 14.70 36.40
CA SER A 33 5.50 15.61 35.29
C SER A 33 5.56 14.89 33.95
N THR A 34 6.13 13.67 33.93
CA THR A 34 6.26 12.85 32.70
C THR A 34 5.06 11.99 32.41
N GLY A 35 4.25 11.66 33.43
CA GLY A 35 3.18 10.68 33.36
C GLY A 35 3.66 9.23 33.40
N TYR A 36 4.97 8.99 33.53
CA TYR A 36 5.57 7.66 33.50
C TYR A 36 6.14 7.26 34.87
N LYS A 37 5.86 6.01 35.30
CA LYS A 37 6.48 5.42 36.49
C LYS A 37 7.92 4.94 36.26
N ILE A 38 8.27 4.64 34.96
CA ILE A 38 9.61 4.23 34.54
C ILE A 38 10.16 5.31 33.60
N ASN A 39 10.97 6.21 34.14
CA ASN A 39 11.62 7.27 33.38
C ASN A 39 13.04 6.91 32.98
N HIS A 40 13.74 6.18 33.84
CA HIS A 40 15.15 5.82 33.67
C HIS A 40 15.36 4.31 33.82
N ALA A 41 16.42 3.80 33.19
CA ALA A 41 16.82 2.39 33.35
C ALA A 41 17.11 2.00 34.80
N LYS A 42 17.49 2.96 35.68
CA LYS A 42 17.70 2.75 37.11
C LYS A 42 16.41 2.42 37.88
N ASP A 43 15.24 2.87 37.37
CA ASP A 43 13.94 2.65 38.04
C ASP A 43 13.47 1.21 37.85
N ASN A 44 13.63 0.67 36.64
CA ASN A 44 13.40 -0.73 36.29
C ASN A 44 14.09 -1.04 34.95
N ALA A 45 15.27 -1.65 34.99
CA ALA A 45 16.06 -1.92 33.78
C ALA A 45 15.35 -2.86 32.79
N ALA A 46 14.68 -3.90 33.29
CA ALA A 46 13.94 -4.82 32.43
C ALA A 46 12.71 -4.17 31.82
N GLY A 47 11.92 -3.45 32.61
CA GLY A 47 10.73 -2.73 32.15
C GLY A 47 11.08 -1.64 31.14
N TYR A 48 12.16 -0.90 31.36
CA TYR A 48 12.66 0.13 30.44
C TYR A 48 13.07 -0.45 29.09
N SER A 49 13.78 -1.60 29.10
CA SER A 49 14.16 -2.28 27.84
C SER A 49 12.95 -2.77 27.05
N ILE A 50 11.96 -3.35 27.73
CA ILE A 50 10.72 -3.81 27.09
C ILE A 50 9.92 -2.62 26.55
N ALA A 51 9.80 -1.54 27.32
CA ALA A 51 9.09 -0.33 26.89
C ALA A 51 9.70 0.27 25.62
N ASN A 52 11.02 0.40 25.55
CA ASN A 52 11.70 0.89 24.36
C ASN A 52 11.53 -0.03 23.14
N MET A 53 11.52 -1.35 23.35
CA MET A 53 11.26 -2.32 22.28
C MET A 53 9.84 -2.14 21.72
N TRP A 54 8.84 -2.04 22.61
CA TRP A 54 7.44 -1.84 22.19
C TRP A 54 7.21 -0.48 21.53
N GLU A 55 7.86 0.57 22.00
CA GLU A 55 7.81 1.90 21.38
C GLU A 55 8.40 1.88 19.97
N THR A 56 9.51 1.15 19.77
CA THR A 56 10.08 0.92 18.43
C THR A 56 9.13 0.10 17.54
N GLN A 57 8.47 -0.92 18.08
CA GLN A 57 7.49 -1.72 17.35
C GLN A 57 6.27 -0.89 16.95
N LEU A 58 5.76 -0.03 17.85
CA LEU A 58 4.66 0.89 17.53
C LEU A 58 5.03 1.82 16.37
N GLY A 59 6.20 2.44 16.41
CA GLY A 59 6.66 3.26 15.29
C GLY A 59 6.80 2.48 13.97
N SER A 60 7.19 1.19 14.04
CA SER A 60 7.24 0.33 12.85
C SER A 60 5.85 -0.05 12.34
N LEU A 61 4.87 -0.24 13.23
CA LEU A 61 3.47 -0.50 12.85
C LEU A 61 2.82 0.72 12.19
N ASP A 62 3.11 1.93 12.66
CA ASP A 62 2.63 3.16 12.04
C ASP A 62 3.13 3.28 10.58
N VAL A 63 4.43 3.01 10.35
CA VAL A 63 4.99 2.98 9.00
C VAL A 63 4.37 1.86 8.15
N ALA A 64 4.11 0.68 8.74
CA ALA A 64 3.46 -0.42 8.03
C ALA A 64 2.01 -0.07 7.63
N ALA A 65 1.28 0.65 8.49
CA ALA A 65 -0.06 1.17 8.18
C ALA A 65 -0.03 2.18 7.02
N ASP A 66 0.92 3.11 7.03
CA ASP A 66 1.12 4.09 5.94
C ASP A 66 1.48 3.39 4.62
N ASN A 67 2.32 2.35 4.66
CA ASN A 67 2.66 1.55 3.48
C ASN A 67 1.43 0.81 2.94
N ALA A 68 0.61 0.23 3.82
CA ALA A 68 -0.62 -0.44 3.45
C ALA A 68 -1.64 0.53 2.82
N ALA A 69 -1.81 1.72 3.40
CA ALA A 69 -2.67 2.77 2.86
C ALA A 69 -2.20 3.21 1.46
N THR A 70 -0.89 3.46 1.29
CA THR A 70 -0.31 3.80 -0.02
C THR A 70 -0.52 2.68 -1.05
N GLY A 71 -0.39 1.41 -0.62
CA GLY A 71 -0.68 0.25 -1.46
C GLY A 71 -2.15 0.17 -1.88
N SER A 72 -3.08 0.49 -0.97
CA SER A 72 -4.50 0.57 -1.25
C SER A 72 -4.84 1.65 -2.28
N ASP A 73 -4.23 2.84 -2.16
CA ASP A 73 -4.41 3.95 -3.11
C ASP A 73 -3.91 3.58 -4.50
N MET A 74 -2.76 2.88 -4.57
CA MET A 74 -2.22 2.37 -5.82
C MET A 74 -3.17 1.37 -6.48
N LEU A 75 -3.71 0.41 -5.72
CA LEU A 75 -4.68 -0.57 -6.23
C LEU A 75 -5.97 0.09 -6.70
N THR A 76 -6.45 1.10 -5.98
CA THR A 76 -7.64 1.89 -6.37
C THR A 76 -7.41 2.64 -7.68
N SER A 77 -6.23 3.23 -7.87
CA SER A 77 -5.85 3.88 -9.14
C SER A 77 -5.78 2.88 -10.30
N ALA A 78 -5.24 1.68 -10.05
CA ALA A 78 -5.22 0.61 -11.05
C ALA A 78 -6.64 0.13 -11.39
N GLU A 79 -7.50 -0.10 -10.39
CA GLU A 79 -8.89 -0.50 -10.59
C GLU A 79 -9.67 0.49 -11.46
N GLN A 80 -9.57 1.78 -11.15
CA GLN A 80 -10.24 2.85 -11.93
C GLN A 80 -9.76 2.86 -13.38
N SER A 81 -8.47 2.67 -13.61
CA SER A 81 -7.90 2.62 -14.94
C SER A 81 -8.41 1.39 -15.72
N TYR A 82 -8.45 0.20 -15.08
CA TYR A 82 -9.02 -1.00 -15.70
C TYR A 82 -10.53 -0.89 -15.97
N SER A 83 -11.29 -0.23 -15.09
CA SER A 83 -12.71 0.04 -15.32
C SER A 83 -12.91 0.89 -16.59
N LEU A 84 -12.11 1.94 -16.76
CA LEU A 84 -12.16 2.78 -17.96
C LEU A 84 -11.81 1.99 -19.24
N LEU A 85 -10.83 1.10 -19.17
CA LEU A 85 -10.48 0.22 -20.29
C LEU A 85 -11.65 -0.73 -20.63
N SER A 86 -12.29 -1.30 -19.60
CA SER A 86 -13.47 -2.16 -19.78
C SER A 86 -14.60 -1.44 -20.53
N ASP A 87 -14.89 -0.19 -20.15
CA ASP A 87 -15.92 0.62 -20.81
C ASP A 87 -15.61 0.84 -22.30
N HIS A 88 -14.34 1.14 -22.61
CA HIS A 88 -13.92 1.28 -24.00
C HIS A 88 -14.02 -0.03 -24.78
N LEU A 89 -13.62 -1.16 -24.20
CA LEU A 89 -13.74 -2.48 -24.84
C LEU A 89 -15.21 -2.89 -25.07
N GLN A 90 -16.07 -2.66 -24.09
CA GLN A 90 -17.50 -2.92 -24.24
C GLN A 90 -18.07 -2.09 -25.41
N ARG A 91 -17.71 -0.84 -25.50
CA ARG A 91 -18.17 0.01 -26.62
C ARG A 91 -17.59 -0.44 -27.97
N ILE A 92 -16.34 -0.91 -28.03
CA ILE A 92 -15.77 -1.53 -29.23
C ILE A 92 -16.54 -2.78 -29.60
N ARG A 93 -16.91 -3.61 -28.62
CA ARG A 93 -17.73 -4.80 -28.83
C ARG A 93 -19.09 -4.45 -29.43
N ASP A 94 -19.79 -3.45 -28.89
CA ASP A 94 -21.09 -2.98 -29.42
C ASP A 94 -20.95 -2.49 -30.88
N LEU A 95 -19.92 -1.72 -31.20
CA LEU A 95 -19.62 -1.26 -32.52
C LEU A 95 -19.27 -2.40 -33.48
N THR A 96 -18.56 -3.41 -33.00
CA THR A 96 -18.22 -4.63 -33.75
C THR A 96 -19.49 -5.46 -34.06
N GLU A 97 -20.38 -5.60 -33.06
CA GLU A 97 -21.68 -6.25 -33.27
C GLU A 97 -22.54 -5.49 -34.27
N GLN A 98 -22.53 -4.16 -34.21
CA GLN A 98 -23.19 -3.32 -35.22
C GLN A 98 -22.57 -3.52 -36.61
N ALA A 99 -21.24 -3.59 -36.72
CA ALA A 99 -20.55 -3.83 -38.00
C ALA A 99 -20.82 -5.26 -38.53
N ALA A 100 -21.03 -6.24 -37.65
CA ALA A 100 -21.38 -7.61 -38.02
C ALA A 100 -22.77 -7.74 -38.67
N ASN A 101 -23.61 -6.68 -38.59
CA ASN A 101 -24.92 -6.67 -39.21
C ASN A 101 -24.76 -6.28 -40.70
N GLY A 102 -25.12 -7.18 -41.60
CA GLY A 102 -25.00 -7.04 -43.04
C GLY A 102 -25.86 -5.93 -43.70
N THR A 103 -26.56 -5.09 -42.92
CA THR A 103 -27.37 -3.97 -43.42
C THR A 103 -26.61 -2.68 -43.65
N TYR A 104 -25.34 -2.61 -43.20
CA TYR A 104 -24.54 -1.41 -43.29
C TYR A 104 -23.74 -1.32 -44.59
N ALA A 105 -23.82 -0.18 -45.27
CA ALA A 105 -23.01 0.12 -46.43
C ALA A 105 -21.55 0.45 -46.05
N SER A 106 -20.62 0.33 -47.01
CA SER A 106 -19.19 0.58 -46.82
C SER A 106 -18.87 1.91 -46.14
N ALA A 107 -19.61 2.99 -46.47
CA ALA A 107 -19.42 4.29 -45.84
C ALA A 107 -19.73 4.28 -44.32
N SER A 108 -20.78 3.55 -43.94
CA SER A 108 -21.15 3.38 -42.50
C SER A 108 -20.13 2.52 -41.75
N LEU A 109 -19.64 1.44 -42.37
CA LEU A 109 -18.59 0.59 -41.80
C LEU A 109 -17.29 1.36 -41.58
N LYS A 110 -16.90 2.28 -42.50
CA LYS A 110 -15.75 3.18 -42.33
C LYS A 110 -15.94 4.14 -41.15
N SER A 111 -17.16 4.64 -40.93
CA SER A 111 -17.45 5.49 -39.77
C SER A 111 -17.34 4.71 -38.44
N ILE A 112 -17.86 3.49 -38.40
CA ILE A 112 -17.72 2.57 -37.26
C ILE A 112 -16.24 2.25 -37.00
N GLN A 113 -15.47 1.93 -38.05
CA GLN A 113 -14.04 1.66 -37.98
C GLN A 113 -13.27 2.87 -37.41
N SER A 114 -13.60 4.09 -37.82
CA SER A 114 -12.96 5.30 -37.29
C SER A 114 -13.23 5.49 -35.79
N GLU A 115 -14.46 5.22 -35.32
CA GLU A 115 -14.79 5.25 -33.88
C GLU A 115 -14.04 4.17 -33.13
N ILE A 116 -13.98 2.96 -33.67
CA ILE A 116 -13.21 1.84 -33.03
C ILE A 116 -11.73 2.21 -32.91
N SER A 117 -11.13 2.74 -34.03
CA SER A 117 -9.72 3.16 -33.98
C SER A 117 -9.45 4.20 -32.92
N ALA A 118 -10.29 5.24 -32.82
CA ALA A 118 -10.13 6.25 -31.77
C ALA A 118 -10.23 5.70 -30.37
N ARG A 119 -11.08 4.68 -30.14
CA ARG A 119 -11.18 4.01 -28.82
C ARG A 119 -10.01 3.11 -28.51
N LEU A 120 -9.45 2.43 -29.51
CA LEU A 120 -8.24 1.62 -29.37
C LEU A 120 -7.02 2.51 -29.04
N ASP A 121 -6.92 3.67 -29.68
CA ASP A 121 -5.88 4.66 -29.38
C ASP A 121 -6.04 5.19 -27.95
N GLU A 122 -7.28 5.42 -27.50
CA GLU A 122 -7.55 5.83 -26.12
C GLU A 122 -7.22 4.74 -25.10
N ILE A 123 -7.53 3.47 -25.36
CA ILE A 123 -7.11 2.33 -24.55
C ILE A 123 -5.58 2.33 -24.41
N THR A 124 -4.87 2.47 -25.52
CA THR A 124 -3.41 2.49 -25.53
C THR A 124 -2.86 3.68 -24.73
N ARG A 125 -3.47 4.86 -24.89
CA ARG A 125 -3.10 6.08 -24.17
C ARG A 125 -3.30 5.92 -22.66
N VAL A 126 -4.46 5.41 -22.23
CA VAL A 126 -4.78 5.19 -20.82
C VAL A 126 -3.82 4.16 -20.22
N ALA A 127 -3.63 3.02 -20.89
CA ALA A 127 -2.74 1.96 -20.42
C ALA A 127 -1.28 2.41 -20.29
N SER A 128 -0.81 3.25 -21.22
CA SER A 128 0.57 3.77 -21.20
C SER A 128 0.79 4.86 -20.14
N ASN A 129 -0.27 5.62 -19.80
CA ASN A 129 -0.19 6.73 -18.84
C ASN A 129 -0.64 6.36 -17.44
N ALA A 130 -1.24 5.18 -17.23
CA ALA A 130 -1.62 4.71 -15.91
C ALA A 130 -0.35 4.47 -15.08
N GLU A 131 -0.08 5.40 -14.14
CA GLU A 131 1.08 5.33 -13.25
C GLU A 131 0.72 5.80 -11.85
N PHE A 132 1.43 5.27 -10.87
CA PHE A 132 1.36 5.68 -9.48
C PHE A 132 2.78 5.87 -8.95
N ASN A 133 3.11 7.08 -8.53
CA ASN A 133 4.45 7.44 -8.03
C ASN A 133 5.61 7.00 -8.96
N GLY A 134 5.41 7.14 -10.29
CA GLY A 134 6.40 6.73 -11.30
C GLY A 134 6.41 5.24 -11.65
N ILE A 135 5.59 4.42 -10.99
CA ILE A 135 5.42 3.00 -11.29
C ILE A 135 4.28 2.86 -12.31
N LYS A 136 4.58 2.29 -13.47
CA LYS A 136 3.58 2.01 -14.50
C LYS A 136 2.70 0.84 -14.08
N LEU A 137 1.37 1.06 -14.05
CA LEU A 137 0.41 0.07 -13.56
C LEU A 137 -0.09 -0.90 -14.64
N MET A 138 0.09 -0.57 -15.94
CA MET A 138 -0.52 -1.30 -17.05
C MET A 138 0.41 -1.45 -18.27
N SER A 139 1.71 -1.35 -18.11
CA SER A 139 2.65 -1.39 -19.23
C SER A 139 3.73 -2.46 -19.13
N PHE A 140 3.56 -3.44 -18.24
CA PHE A 140 4.50 -4.56 -18.13
C PHE A 140 4.32 -5.49 -19.33
N ASP A 141 5.33 -5.57 -20.20
CA ASP A 141 5.31 -6.36 -21.44
C ASP A 141 5.98 -7.73 -21.33
N GLY A 142 6.51 -8.06 -20.14
CA GLY A 142 7.16 -9.35 -19.89
C GLY A 142 8.53 -9.53 -20.55
N THR A 143 9.00 -8.59 -21.34
CA THR A 143 10.22 -8.71 -22.15
C THR A 143 11.41 -7.94 -21.55
N ASN A 144 11.17 -6.87 -20.84
CA ASN A 144 12.17 -6.10 -20.13
C ASN A 144 11.78 -5.98 -18.66
N GLY A 145 12.27 -6.87 -17.84
CA GLY A 145 12.00 -6.96 -16.39
C GLY A 145 12.50 -5.78 -15.57
N ASN A 146 12.37 -4.56 -16.07
CA ASN A 146 12.78 -3.37 -15.36
C ASN A 146 11.72 -2.27 -15.43
N ILE A 147 10.53 -2.57 -14.90
CA ILE A 147 9.71 -1.46 -14.40
C ILE A 147 10.41 -0.99 -13.14
N THR A 148 10.86 0.25 -13.14
CA THR A 148 11.48 0.87 -11.96
C THR A 148 10.55 0.68 -10.77
N GLY A 149 10.92 -0.18 -9.81
CA GLY A 149 10.12 -0.48 -8.61
C GLY A 149 9.37 -1.81 -8.60
N MET A 150 9.36 -2.60 -9.67
CA MET A 150 8.81 -3.98 -9.69
C MET A 150 9.93 -5.01 -9.83
N ASN A 151 9.85 -6.08 -9.06
CA ASN A 151 10.62 -7.30 -9.27
C ASN A 151 9.87 -8.24 -10.22
N GLU A 152 10.53 -9.32 -10.66
CA GLU A 152 9.92 -10.36 -11.52
C GLU A 152 8.66 -11.01 -10.90
N LYS A 153 8.40 -10.78 -9.62
CA LYS A 153 7.26 -11.34 -8.87
C LYS A 153 6.13 -10.35 -8.63
N GLY A 154 6.31 -9.06 -8.96
CA GLY A 154 5.34 -8.02 -8.69
C GLY A 154 5.82 -6.97 -7.70
N ILE A 155 4.90 -6.35 -6.96
CA ILE A 155 5.17 -5.32 -5.95
C ILE A 155 5.01 -5.93 -4.56
N ASP A 156 6.04 -5.80 -3.74
CA ASP A 156 6.03 -6.23 -2.35
C ASP A 156 5.63 -5.06 -1.44
N LEU A 157 4.49 -5.17 -0.77
CA LEU A 157 4.04 -4.23 0.24
C LEU A 157 4.45 -4.72 1.61
N GLN A 158 5.33 -3.98 2.29
CA GLN A 158 5.73 -4.27 3.66
C GLN A 158 4.63 -3.78 4.62
N VAL A 159 3.87 -4.70 5.19
CA VAL A 159 2.72 -4.45 6.07
C VAL A 159 2.90 -5.06 7.46
N GLY A 160 4.09 -5.49 7.82
CA GLY A 160 4.37 -6.10 9.12
C GLY A 160 5.69 -5.62 9.71
N LEU A 161 5.95 -6.05 10.95
CA LEU A 161 7.09 -5.62 11.77
C LEU A 161 8.44 -6.17 11.31
N TYR A 162 8.44 -7.32 10.61
CA TYR A 162 9.64 -8.07 10.28
C TYR A 162 9.84 -8.14 8.76
N GLY A 163 11.07 -8.32 8.32
CA GLY A 163 11.41 -8.47 6.90
C GLY A 163 11.23 -9.91 6.37
N ASP A 164 10.33 -10.68 6.96
CA ASP A 164 9.99 -12.03 6.55
C ASP A 164 8.81 -12.05 5.57
N GLY A 165 8.60 -13.18 4.89
CA GLY A 165 7.55 -13.32 3.89
C GLY A 165 6.13 -13.18 4.45
N ASP A 166 5.93 -13.39 5.75
CA ASP A 166 4.62 -13.26 6.41
C ASP A 166 4.24 -11.79 6.65
N SER A 167 5.23 -10.90 6.68
CA SER A 167 5.07 -9.45 6.87
C SER A 167 4.89 -8.68 5.55
N ILE A 168 4.88 -9.38 4.41
CA ILE A 168 4.82 -8.80 3.07
C ILE A 168 3.56 -9.28 2.36
N ILE A 169 2.81 -8.33 1.79
CA ILE A 169 1.77 -8.63 0.81
C ILE A 169 2.38 -8.47 -0.57
N ASN A 170 2.59 -9.59 -1.26
CA ASN A 170 3.00 -9.57 -2.65
C ASN A 170 1.78 -9.31 -3.56
N LEU A 171 1.86 -8.26 -4.37
CA LEU A 171 0.93 -7.94 -5.44
C LEU A 171 1.50 -8.56 -6.72
N ASP A 172 0.89 -9.65 -7.16
CA ASP A 172 1.30 -10.41 -8.32
C ASP A 172 1.49 -9.53 -9.56
N ILE A 173 2.56 -9.78 -10.30
CA ILE A 173 2.89 -9.10 -11.56
C ILE A 173 1.76 -9.20 -12.59
N ASP A 174 0.96 -10.25 -12.55
CA ASP A 174 -0.19 -10.44 -13.43
C ASP A 174 -1.26 -9.35 -13.30
N LEU A 175 -1.30 -8.63 -12.15
CA LEU A 175 -2.18 -7.48 -11.95
C LEU A 175 -1.76 -6.28 -12.79
N PHE A 176 -0.49 -6.19 -13.15
CA PHE A 176 0.15 -5.04 -13.81
C PHE A 176 0.59 -5.33 -15.25
N LYS A 177 0.22 -6.51 -15.80
CA LYS A 177 0.50 -6.84 -17.19
C LYS A 177 -0.05 -5.79 -18.14
N SER A 178 0.65 -5.61 -19.26
CA SER A 178 0.25 -4.67 -20.30
C SER A 178 -1.22 -4.85 -20.69
N ALA A 179 -1.97 -3.75 -20.59
CA ALA A 179 -3.35 -3.65 -21.00
C ALA A 179 -3.51 -2.85 -22.31
N THR A 180 -2.40 -2.62 -23.02
CA THR A 180 -2.43 -2.12 -24.40
C THR A 180 -3.03 -3.19 -25.33
N ILE A 181 -3.44 -2.81 -26.51
CA ILE A 181 -3.99 -3.75 -27.50
C ILE A 181 -3.00 -4.91 -27.74
N SER A 182 -1.71 -4.60 -27.90
CA SER A 182 -0.68 -5.64 -28.01
C SER A 182 -0.66 -6.56 -26.79
N GLY A 183 -0.70 -6.01 -25.57
CA GLY A 183 -0.63 -6.81 -24.33
C GLY A 183 -1.86 -7.68 -24.09
N LEU A 184 -3.05 -7.16 -24.36
CA LEU A 184 -4.31 -7.91 -24.19
C LEU A 184 -4.43 -9.05 -25.19
N PHE A 185 -4.05 -8.83 -26.45
CA PHE A 185 -4.29 -9.76 -27.54
C PHE A 185 -3.10 -10.65 -27.89
N THR A 186 -1.87 -10.32 -27.46
CA THR A 186 -0.68 -11.16 -27.70
C THR A 186 -0.82 -12.57 -27.15
N ASN A 187 -1.50 -12.74 -26.02
CA ASN A 187 -1.73 -14.03 -25.39
C ASN A 187 -2.97 -14.79 -25.94
N MET A 188 -3.74 -14.16 -26.81
CA MET A 188 -4.95 -14.74 -27.41
C MET A 188 -4.63 -15.45 -28.74
N THR A 189 -3.60 -16.31 -28.74
CA THR A 189 -3.25 -17.14 -29.93
C THR A 189 -4.22 -18.31 -30.13
N LYS A 190 -5.22 -18.47 -29.27
CA LYS A 190 -6.20 -19.53 -29.35
C LYS A 190 -7.16 -19.29 -30.52
N ALA A 191 -7.52 -20.36 -31.22
CA ALA A 191 -8.59 -20.33 -32.20
C ALA A 191 -9.94 -20.06 -31.51
N ASN A 192 -10.80 -19.26 -32.16
CA ASN A 192 -12.20 -19.16 -31.76
C ASN A 192 -12.92 -20.51 -31.97
N GLY A 193 -14.18 -20.63 -31.55
CA GLY A 193 -14.98 -21.84 -31.75
C GLY A 193 -15.07 -22.31 -33.22
N ASN A 194 -14.74 -21.49 -34.19
CA ASN A 194 -14.73 -21.78 -35.62
C ASN A 194 -13.32 -22.20 -36.15
N GLY A 195 -12.33 -22.36 -35.27
CA GLY A 195 -10.97 -22.78 -35.62
C GLY A 195 -10.07 -21.69 -36.18
N VAL A 196 -10.53 -20.43 -36.25
CA VAL A 196 -9.76 -19.29 -36.72
C VAL A 196 -8.94 -18.69 -35.59
N THR A 197 -7.65 -18.45 -35.83
CA THR A 197 -6.78 -17.77 -34.84
C THR A 197 -6.86 -16.26 -35.00
N LEU A 198 -6.66 -15.53 -33.91
CA LEU A 198 -6.58 -14.08 -33.95
C LEU A 198 -5.51 -13.58 -34.93
N GLN A 199 -4.35 -14.24 -34.97
CA GLN A 199 -3.28 -13.94 -35.91
C GLN A 199 -3.74 -14.01 -37.37
N GLN A 200 -4.46 -15.06 -37.73
CA GLN A 200 -5.00 -15.22 -39.10
C GLN A 200 -5.99 -14.12 -39.44
N MET A 201 -6.83 -13.71 -38.51
CA MET A 201 -7.77 -12.61 -38.73
C MET A 201 -7.07 -11.27 -38.93
N LEU A 202 -6.09 -10.96 -38.12
CA LEU A 202 -5.33 -9.71 -38.24
C LEU A 202 -4.50 -9.67 -39.52
N GLU A 203 -3.87 -10.78 -39.92
CA GLU A 203 -3.16 -10.88 -41.19
C GLU A 203 -4.09 -10.70 -42.38
N GLN A 204 -5.31 -11.22 -42.32
CA GLN A 204 -6.31 -10.95 -43.37
C GLN A 204 -6.78 -9.50 -43.36
N ALA A 205 -7.04 -8.92 -42.20
CA ALA A 205 -7.39 -7.51 -42.07
C ALA A 205 -6.24 -6.58 -42.52
N ASN A 206 -5.01 -7.08 -42.55
CA ASN A 206 -3.80 -6.40 -43.05
C ASN A 206 -3.43 -6.85 -44.48
N ASN A 207 -4.40 -7.14 -45.32
CA ASN A 207 -4.18 -7.56 -46.69
C ASN A 207 -3.19 -8.75 -46.84
N LYS A 208 -3.30 -9.74 -45.95
CA LYS A 208 -2.44 -10.93 -45.85
C LYS A 208 -0.96 -10.63 -45.52
N GLN A 209 -0.66 -9.43 -45.04
CA GLN A 209 0.67 -9.09 -44.51
C GLN A 209 0.80 -9.52 -43.04
N ALA A 210 1.99 -9.99 -42.65
CA ALA A 210 2.28 -10.40 -41.30
C ALA A 210 2.08 -9.26 -40.29
N VAL A 211 1.48 -9.57 -39.14
CA VAL A 211 1.24 -8.62 -38.02
C VAL A 211 2.09 -9.02 -36.83
N ASP A 212 2.94 -8.12 -36.37
CA ASP A 212 3.70 -8.31 -35.14
C ASP A 212 3.02 -7.58 -33.98
N LEU A 213 2.29 -8.33 -33.16
CA LEU A 213 1.62 -7.81 -31.96
C LEU A 213 2.59 -7.59 -30.78
N LYS A 214 3.80 -8.17 -30.82
CA LYS A 214 4.79 -8.06 -29.76
C LYS A 214 5.74 -6.88 -29.92
N THR A 215 5.53 -6.06 -30.94
CA THR A 215 6.40 -4.93 -31.25
C THR A 215 6.48 -3.92 -30.12
N THR A 216 7.67 -3.39 -29.87
CA THR A 216 7.89 -2.24 -28.98
C THR A 216 7.89 -0.91 -29.73
N ASP A 217 7.87 -0.95 -31.06
CA ASP A 217 7.88 0.22 -31.93
C ASP A 217 6.50 0.94 -31.91
N GLU A 218 6.50 2.22 -31.54
CA GLU A 218 5.28 3.02 -31.42
C GLU A 218 4.55 3.21 -32.75
N GLU A 219 5.29 3.36 -33.88
CA GLU A 219 4.68 3.47 -35.18
C GLU A 219 3.96 2.19 -35.59
N GLN A 220 4.57 1.04 -35.29
CA GLN A 220 3.95 -0.26 -35.56
C GLN A 220 2.76 -0.53 -34.62
N LYS A 221 2.76 -0.03 -33.40
CA LYS A 221 1.59 -0.11 -32.50
C LYS A 221 0.38 0.65 -33.05
N ILE A 222 0.62 1.81 -33.65
CA ILE A 222 -0.44 2.59 -34.32
C ILE A 222 -0.99 1.82 -35.51
N VAL A 223 -0.13 1.20 -36.32
CA VAL A 223 -0.54 0.35 -37.46
C VAL A 223 -1.34 -0.84 -36.96
N ASN A 224 -0.93 -1.50 -35.88
CA ASN A 224 -1.64 -2.62 -35.27
C ASN A 224 -3.05 -2.20 -34.81
N ASN A 225 -3.22 -1.02 -34.23
CA ASN A 225 -4.53 -0.50 -33.85
C ASN A 225 -5.45 -0.31 -35.07
N LYS A 226 -4.92 0.17 -36.19
CA LYS A 226 -5.68 0.32 -37.45
C LYS A 226 -6.08 -1.04 -38.03
N ILE A 227 -5.19 -2.02 -38.00
CA ILE A 227 -5.47 -3.40 -38.44
C ILE A 227 -6.56 -4.01 -37.60
N PHE A 228 -6.47 -3.84 -36.26
CA PHE A 228 -7.46 -4.34 -35.34
C PHE A 228 -8.83 -3.70 -35.54
N ALA A 229 -8.88 -2.39 -35.73
CA ALA A 229 -10.11 -1.67 -36.07
C ALA A 229 -10.71 -2.13 -37.39
N ALA A 230 -9.89 -2.44 -38.39
CA ALA A 230 -10.33 -3.03 -39.64
C ALA A 230 -10.96 -4.42 -39.46
N ALA A 231 -10.30 -5.31 -38.66
CA ALA A 231 -10.83 -6.62 -38.34
C ALA A 231 -12.20 -6.52 -37.62
N CYS A 232 -12.33 -5.62 -36.64
CA CYS A 232 -13.58 -5.39 -35.90
C CYS A 232 -14.72 -4.86 -36.78
N SER A 233 -14.40 -4.09 -37.80
CA SER A 233 -15.40 -3.52 -38.73
C SER A 233 -15.66 -4.37 -39.99
N GLY A 234 -14.95 -5.49 -40.14
CA GLY A 234 -15.03 -6.35 -41.34
C GLY A 234 -14.44 -5.71 -42.59
N LEU A 235 -13.51 -4.77 -42.43
CA LEU A 235 -12.76 -4.11 -43.50
C LEU A 235 -11.34 -4.68 -43.62
N ILE A 236 -10.70 -4.48 -44.75
CA ILE A 236 -9.27 -4.74 -44.96
C ILE A 236 -8.52 -3.40 -44.94
N TYR A 237 -7.44 -3.33 -44.16
CA TYR A 237 -6.53 -2.21 -44.10
C TYR A 237 -5.33 -2.44 -45.03
N ASP A 238 -4.98 -1.43 -45.82
CA ASP A 238 -3.77 -1.43 -46.61
C ASP A 238 -2.77 -0.44 -46.02
N SER A 239 -1.73 -0.98 -45.39
CA SER A 239 -0.70 -0.18 -44.73
C SER A 239 0.16 0.66 -45.69
N ALA A 240 0.21 0.28 -46.98
CA ALA A 240 0.96 1.01 -48.00
C ALA A 240 0.23 2.28 -48.50
N THR A 241 -1.10 2.23 -48.50
CA THR A 241 -1.95 3.34 -49.00
C THR A 241 -2.74 4.04 -47.88
N ASP A 242 -2.59 3.59 -46.62
CA ASP A 242 -3.37 4.02 -45.46
C ASP A 242 -4.88 4.08 -45.73
N SER A 243 -5.39 3.02 -46.39
CA SER A 243 -6.78 2.98 -46.85
C SER A 243 -7.52 1.73 -46.38
N TYR A 244 -8.85 1.85 -46.29
CA TYR A 244 -9.75 0.76 -45.91
C TYR A 244 -10.63 0.34 -47.06
N THR A 245 -10.67 -0.95 -47.39
CA THR A 245 -11.46 -1.55 -48.46
C THR A 245 -12.38 -2.64 -47.90
N LEU A 246 -13.50 -2.91 -48.58
CA LEU A 246 -14.34 -4.05 -48.25
C LEU A 246 -13.65 -5.36 -48.65
N ALA A 247 -13.74 -6.37 -47.81
CA ALA A 247 -13.32 -7.72 -48.15
C ALA A 247 -14.18 -8.23 -49.35
N SER A 248 -13.51 -8.61 -50.44
CA SER A 248 -14.20 -9.13 -51.63
C SER A 248 -14.10 -10.66 -51.65
N GLY A 249 -15.08 -11.34 -51.05
CA GLY A 249 -15.21 -12.80 -51.14
C GLY A 249 -15.39 -13.50 -49.78
N VAL A 250 -15.94 -14.70 -49.78
CA VAL A 250 -16.23 -15.49 -48.57
C VAL A 250 -14.95 -16.00 -47.91
N GLU A 251 -13.85 -16.16 -48.67
CA GLU A 251 -12.55 -16.58 -48.12
C GLU A 251 -11.74 -15.42 -47.50
N ASP A 252 -12.13 -14.17 -47.79
CA ASP A 252 -11.46 -12.96 -47.30
C ASP A 252 -12.22 -12.29 -46.13
N SER A 253 -13.39 -12.81 -45.75
CA SER A 253 -14.22 -12.22 -44.69
C SER A 253 -14.20 -13.01 -43.39
N TYR A 254 -13.06 -13.08 -42.73
CA TYR A 254 -13.12 -13.20 -41.29
C TYR A 254 -13.60 -11.85 -40.74
N GLY A 255 -14.92 -11.79 -40.54
CA GLY A 255 -15.57 -10.52 -40.30
C GLY A 255 -15.71 -10.18 -38.83
N ALA A 256 -16.35 -9.07 -38.59
CA ALA A 256 -16.69 -8.56 -37.27
C ALA A 256 -17.31 -9.63 -36.33
N LYS A 257 -18.00 -10.65 -36.86
CA LYS A 257 -18.58 -11.74 -36.06
C LYS A 257 -17.55 -12.59 -35.30
N GLU A 258 -16.43 -12.91 -35.95
CA GLU A 258 -15.36 -13.70 -35.38
C GLU A 258 -14.59 -12.90 -34.35
N MET A 259 -14.46 -11.59 -34.55
CA MET A 259 -13.81 -10.68 -33.60
C MET A 259 -14.55 -10.57 -32.26
N LEU A 260 -15.87 -10.75 -32.24
CA LEU A 260 -16.66 -10.67 -30.99
C LEU A 260 -16.14 -11.62 -29.93
N SER A 261 -15.78 -12.87 -30.31
CA SER A 261 -15.28 -13.85 -29.33
C SER A 261 -13.92 -13.47 -28.73
N PHE A 262 -13.08 -12.77 -29.50
CA PHE A 262 -11.79 -12.27 -29.01
C PHE A 262 -11.97 -11.04 -28.11
N LEU A 263 -12.92 -10.16 -28.44
CA LEU A 263 -13.28 -9.01 -27.59
C LEU A 263 -13.90 -9.48 -26.27
N ASP A 264 -14.78 -10.50 -26.30
CA ASP A 264 -15.34 -11.10 -25.09
C ASP A 264 -14.22 -11.66 -24.20
N SER A 265 -13.24 -12.35 -24.79
CA SER A 265 -12.07 -12.86 -24.04
C SER A 265 -11.19 -11.74 -23.46
N ALA A 266 -11.06 -10.60 -24.14
CA ALA A 266 -10.33 -9.46 -23.64
C ALA A 266 -11.06 -8.78 -22.45
N ILE A 267 -12.39 -8.67 -22.55
CA ILE A 267 -13.24 -8.16 -21.46
C ILE A 267 -13.15 -9.08 -20.25
N ASP A 268 -13.19 -10.39 -20.46
CA ASP A 268 -13.04 -11.39 -19.39
C ASP A 268 -11.67 -11.30 -18.72
N ASP A 269 -10.59 -11.10 -19.47
CA ASP A 269 -9.24 -10.92 -18.89
C ASP A 269 -9.17 -9.67 -18.02
N ILE A 270 -9.69 -8.52 -18.51
CA ILE A 270 -9.77 -7.30 -17.70
C ILE A 270 -10.64 -7.50 -16.46
N SER A 271 -11.80 -8.12 -16.58
CA SER A 271 -12.70 -8.41 -15.47
C SER A 271 -12.02 -9.29 -14.42
N SER A 272 -11.26 -10.29 -14.87
CA SER A 272 -10.45 -11.14 -13.99
C SER A 272 -9.38 -10.33 -13.23
N ARG A 273 -8.71 -9.41 -13.91
CA ARG A 273 -7.71 -8.52 -13.27
C ARG A 273 -8.35 -7.60 -12.23
N VAL A 274 -9.48 -6.96 -12.55
CA VAL A 274 -10.25 -6.13 -11.61
C VAL A 274 -10.67 -6.95 -10.38
N THR A 275 -11.16 -8.18 -10.58
CA THR A 275 -11.52 -9.08 -9.47
C THR A 275 -10.31 -9.40 -8.57
N ARG A 276 -9.15 -9.65 -9.17
CA ARG A 276 -7.90 -9.91 -8.42
C ARG A 276 -7.41 -8.67 -7.69
N ILE A 277 -7.56 -7.46 -8.28
CA ILE A 277 -7.27 -6.19 -7.60
C ILE A 277 -8.18 -6.03 -6.39
N GLY A 278 -9.48 -6.25 -6.54
CA GLY A 278 -10.42 -6.21 -5.42
C GLY A 278 -10.09 -7.22 -4.31
N ALA A 279 -9.63 -8.42 -4.67
CA ALA A 279 -9.15 -9.40 -3.69
C ALA A 279 -7.86 -8.92 -2.99
N ALA A 280 -6.95 -8.25 -3.70
CA ALA A 280 -5.75 -7.66 -3.11
C ALA A 280 -6.09 -6.49 -2.17
N GLN A 281 -7.04 -5.62 -2.56
CA GLN A 281 -7.55 -4.54 -1.70
C GLN A 281 -8.13 -5.08 -0.39
N ASN A 282 -8.97 -6.12 -0.44
CA ASN A 282 -9.50 -6.76 0.76
C ASN A 282 -8.40 -7.35 1.67
N ARG A 283 -7.32 -7.88 1.08
CA ARG A 283 -6.16 -8.36 1.85
C ARG A 283 -5.42 -7.22 2.54
N VAL A 284 -5.21 -6.11 1.84
CA VAL A 284 -4.56 -4.92 2.39
C VAL A 284 -5.42 -4.31 3.50
N GLU A 285 -6.73 -4.19 3.32
CA GLU A 285 -7.67 -3.70 4.35
C GLU A 285 -7.68 -4.59 5.59
N SER A 286 -7.64 -5.91 5.39
CA SER A 286 -7.51 -6.87 6.50
C SER A 286 -6.18 -6.71 7.24
N ALA A 287 -5.09 -6.41 6.53
CA ALA A 287 -3.79 -6.15 7.14
C ALA A 287 -3.79 -4.84 7.93
N ILE A 288 -4.39 -3.77 7.41
CA ILE A 288 -4.58 -2.49 8.13
C ILE A 288 -5.33 -2.74 9.45
N THR A 289 -6.46 -3.46 9.38
CA THR A 289 -7.23 -3.80 10.59
C THR A 289 -6.40 -4.61 11.60
N ALA A 290 -5.58 -5.53 11.14
CA ALA A 290 -4.71 -6.33 12.02
C ALA A 290 -3.61 -5.47 12.65
N ILE A 291 -3.02 -4.55 11.89
CA ILE A 291 -2.03 -3.58 12.38
C ILE A 291 -2.65 -2.69 13.47
N ASP A 292 -3.85 -2.17 13.24
CA ASP A 292 -4.56 -1.32 14.21
C ASP A 292 -4.82 -2.05 15.53
N VAL A 293 -5.31 -3.30 15.47
CA VAL A 293 -5.52 -4.14 16.65
C VAL A 293 -4.21 -4.42 17.38
N GLN A 294 -3.14 -4.70 16.65
CA GLN A 294 -1.81 -4.96 17.24
C GLN A 294 -1.24 -3.69 17.88
N SER A 295 -1.36 -2.53 17.23
CA SER A 295 -0.94 -1.22 17.75
C SER A 295 -1.70 -0.88 19.03
N GLN A 296 -3.02 -1.07 19.06
CA GLN A 296 -3.84 -0.86 20.26
C GLN A 296 -3.42 -1.76 21.42
N ASN A 297 -3.17 -3.05 21.16
CA ASN A 297 -2.73 -3.99 22.17
C ASN A 297 -1.35 -3.64 22.74
N LEU A 298 -0.41 -3.25 21.86
CA LEU A 298 0.93 -2.81 22.29
C LEU A 298 0.86 -1.51 23.09
N THR A 299 0.05 -0.54 22.64
CA THR A 299 -0.18 0.72 23.35
C THR A 299 -0.76 0.47 24.74
N SER A 300 -1.75 -0.40 24.87
CA SER A 300 -2.34 -0.79 26.16
C SER A 300 -1.32 -1.48 27.07
N SER A 301 -0.50 -2.36 26.49
CA SER A 301 0.57 -3.06 27.24
C SER A 301 1.67 -2.09 27.70
N LEU A 302 2.06 -1.15 26.83
CA LEU A 302 3.03 -0.10 27.13
C LEU A 302 2.53 0.82 28.24
N SER A 303 1.26 1.24 28.18
CA SER A 303 0.60 2.04 29.23
C SER A 303 0.63 1.31 30.58
N THR A 304 0.21 0.04 30.61
CA THR A 304 0.25 -0.78 31.84
C THR A 304 1.66 -0.91 32.41
N LEU A 305 2.67 -0.98 31.55
CA LEU A 305 4.07 -1.14 31.98
C LEU A 305 4.68 0.18 32.44
N ARG A 306 4.44 1.29 31.74
CA ARG A 306 5.21 2.54 31.87
C ARG A 306 4.43 3.68 32.50
N ASP A 307 3.11 3.76 32.32
CA ASP A 307 2.32 4.89 32.81
C ASP A 307 2.18 4.86 34.34
N THR A 308 2.08 6.04 34.92
CA THR A 308 1.87 6.21 36.37
C THR A 308 0.41 6.50 36.67
N ASP A 309 -0.08 5.96 37.80
CA ASP A 309 -1.34 6.42 38.39
C ASP A 309 -1.10 7.76 39.09
N VAL A 310 -1.62 8.82 38.52
CA VAL A 310 -1.47 10.20 39.02
C VAL A 310 -2.09 10.35 40.43
N ALA A 311 -3.14 9.61 40.76
CA ALA A 311 -3.78 9.71 42.08
C ALA A 311 -2.91 9.07 43.17
N GLU A 312 -2.33 7.92 42.86
CA GLU A 312 -1.39 7.26 43.76
C GLU A 312 -0.11 8.10 43.93
N GLU A 313 0.47 8.58 42.83
CA GLU A 313 1.71 9.35 42.86
C GLU A 313 1.52 10.73 43.54
N SER A 314 0.34 11.37 43.41
CA SER A 314 0.01 12.58 44.15
C SER A 314 -0.01 12.33 45.67
N SER A 315 -0.54 11.18 46.07
CA SER A 315 -0.53 10.79 47.47
C SER A 315 0.90 10.56 48.00
N ASN A 316 1.74 9.90 47.22
CA ASN A 316 3.18 9.69 47.53
C ASN A 316 3.95 11.02 47.57
N TYR A 317 3.63 11.95 46.66
CA TYR A 317 4.21 13.29 46.68
C TYR A 317 3.85 14.07 47.96
N ILE A 318 2.57 14.13 48.31
CA ILE A 318 2.11 14.82 49.55
C ILE A 318 2.73 14.17 50.79
N GLN A 319 2.77 12.85 50.85
CA GLN A 319 3.39 12.14 51.95
C GLN A 319 4.90 12.49 52.06
N SER A 320 5.62 12.48 50.95
CA SER A 320 7.04 12.81 50.89
C SER A 320 7.30 14.27 51.26
N GLN A 321 6.39 15.20 50.88
CA GLN A 321 6.46 16.61 51.26
C GLN A 321 6.27 16.80 52.79
N ILE A 322 5.29 16.12 53.38
CA ILE A 322 5.07 16.15 54.83
C ILE A 322 6.28 15.56 55.57
N LEU A 323 6.81 14.42 55.12
CA LEU A 323 8.00 13.80 55.68
C LEU A 323 9.24 14.69 55.58
N GLN A 324 9.42 15.42 54.50
CA GLN A 324 10.50 16.38 54.30
C GLN A 324 10.40 17.49 55.35
N GLN A 325 9.22 18.10 55.50
CA GLN A 325 9.00 19.18 56.48
C GLN A 325 9.21 18.68 57.92
N ALA A 326 8.67 17.49 58.25
CA ALA A 326 8.83 16.88 59.56
C ALA A 326 10.32 16.54 59.87
N SER A 327 11.03 15.98 58.87
CA SER A 327 12.46 15.68 59.01
C SER A 327 13.33 16.93 59.15
N ALA A 328 12.97 18.02 58.51
CA ALA A 328 13.66 19.30 58.64
C ALA A 328 13.47 19.87 60.06
N THR A 329 12.26 19.81 60.60
CA THR A 329 12.01 20.26 62.02
C THR A 329 12.70 19.36 63.04
N LEU A 330 12.69 18.04 62.81
CA LEU A 330 13.42 17.08 63.68
C LEU A 330 14.93 17.33 63.62
N LEU A 331 15.50 17.64 62.43
CA LEU A 331 16.90 18.00 62.29
C LEU A 331 17.25 19.25 63.08
N ALA A 332 16.39 20.27 62.99
CA ALA A 332 16.57 21.51 63.76
C ALA A 332 16.58 21.25 65.27
N THR A 333 15.62 20.47 65.77
CA THR A 333 15.58 20.11 67.23
C THR A 333 16.73 19.20 67.64
N ALA A 334 17.13 18.24 66.79
CA ALA A 334 18.29 17.38 67.09
C ALA A 334 19.61 18.17 67.17
N ASN A 335 19.74 19.23 66.37
CA ASN A 335 20.92 20.12 66.41
C ASN A 335 20.95 21.01 67.65
N GLN A 336 19.83 21.23 68.34
CA GLN A 336 19.78 21.98 69.60
C GLN A 336 20.13 21.12 70.81
N THR A 337 20.04 19.79 70.73
CA THR A 337 20.29 18.87 71.85
C THR A 337 21.71 19.01 72.47
N PRO A 338 22.80 19.17 71.68
CA PRO A 338 24.14 19.37 72.26
C PRO A 338 24.28 20.71 73.02
N SER A 339 23.56 21.75 72.60
CA SER A 339 23.62 23.09 73.23
C SER A 339 22.99 23.04 74.65
N ILE A 340 21.94 22.20 74.81
CA ILE A 340 21.33 22.00 76.16
C ILE A 340 22.28 21.28 77.04
N ALA A 341 23.08 20.32 76.54
CA ALA A 341 24.12 19.63 77.34
C ALA A 341 25.26 20.61 77.75
N LEU A 342 25.60 21.56 76.87
CA LEU A 342 26.62 22.56 77.17
C LEU A 342 26.16 23.57 78.24
N ASN A 343 24.87 23.85 78.34
CA ASN A 343 24.30 24.73 79.39
C ASN A 343 24.08 24.05 80.72
N LEU A 344 24.27 22.72 80.79
CA LEU A 344 24.15 21.93 82.01
C LEU A 344 25.53 21.65 82.70
N VAL A 345 26.63 21.98 82.04
CA VAL A 345 27.99 21.88 82.51
C VAL A 345 28.50 23.28 82.83
#